data_2e0065aa6dcdecb93a949abca808ee67
#
_entry.id   2e0065aa6dcdecb93a949abca808ee67
#
_cell.length_a   1.000
_cell.length_b   1.000
_cell.length_c   1.000
_cell.angle_alpha   90.00
_cell.angle_beta   90.00
_cell.angle_gamma   90.00
#
_symmetry.space_group_name_H-M   'P 1'
#
loop_
_entity.id
_entity.type
_entity.pdbx_description
1 polymer ?
#
loop_
_entity_poly.entity_id
_entity_poly.type
_entity_poly.pdbx_seq_one_letter_code
_entity_poly.pdbx_strand_id
1 'polypeptide(L)'
;MAKLAGGVALIKVGAATEVEMKEKKARVEDALHATRAAVEEGIVPGGGVALMRARGVKVKGDNHDQEAGIKIVLRALEQPMREIVANAGEEPSVVVNKVNEGKGNFGYNAATGEYGDMVAMGVLDPTKVTRTALQNAASVAGLMLTTDCMVAELVEDKPAGGMPGGMGGMGGMGGMDMGM
;
A
#
# COMPACT_ATOMS: atom_id res chain seq x y z
N MET A 1 11.82 22.32 27.59
CA MET A 1 10.60 21.83 26.91
C MET A 1 10.30 22.59 25.62
N ALA A 2 10.28 23.91 25.57
CA ALA A 2 9.98 24.65 24.33
C ALA A 2 10.90 24.34 23.13
N LYS A 3 12.17 23.98 23.36
CA LYS A 3 13.10 23.56 22.29
C LYS A 3 12.84 22.16 21.73
N LEU A 4 12.03 21.33 22.41
CA LEU A 4 11.62 20.01 21.96
C LEU A 4 10.22 19.99 21.30
N ALA A 5 9.43 21.01 21.53
CA ALA A 5 8.04 21.08 21.06
C ALA A 5 7.81 22.00 19.85
N GLY A 6 8.83 22.69 19.34
CA GLY A 6 8.66 23.68 18.25
C GLY A 6 9.77 23.69 17.19
N GLY A 7 10.56 22.61 17.09
CA GLY A 7 11.62 22.51 16.08
C GLY A 7 11.08 22.16 14.70
N VAL A 8 11.61 22.82 13.67
CA VAL A 8 11.39 22.45 12.27
C VAL A 8 12.61 21.67 11.79
N ALA A 9 12.40 20.45 11.32
CA ALA A 9 13.42 19.65 10.66
C ALA A 9 13.26 19.77 9.13
N LEU A 10 14.36 20.07 8.45
CA LEU A 10 14.41 20.14 7.00
C LEU A 10 15.13 18.91 6.45
N ILE A 11 14.42 18.06 5.74
CA ILE A 11 14.99 16.89 5.05
C ILE A 11 15.20 17.26 3.59
N LYS A 12 16.49 17.36 3.18
CA LYS A 12 16.85 17.65 1.78
C LYS A 12 16.99 16.34 1.02
N VAL A 13 16.20 16.20 -0.06
CA VAL A 13 16.23 15.01 -0.94
C VAL A 13 16.82 15.44 -2.28
N GLY A 14 17.76 14.63 -2.80
CA GLY A 14 18.35 14.82 -4.11
C GLY A 14 18.55 13.48 -4.83
N ALA A 15 18.59 13.54 -6.16
CA ALA A 15 18.85 12.41 -7.04
C ALA A 15 19.45 12.87 -8.37
N ALA A 16 19.92 11.92 -9.19
CA ALA A 16 20.50 12.21 -10.49
C ALA A 16 19.45 12.65 -11.52
N THR A 17 18.20 12.20 -11.37
CA THR A 17 17.08 12.52 -12.26
C THR A 17 15.88 13.06 -11.48
N GLU A 18 15.00 13.81 -12.17
CA GLU A 18 13.77 14.34 -11.57
C GLU A 18 12.82 13.23 -11.14
N VAL A 19 12.72 12.16 -11.91
CA VAL A 19 11.85 11.02 -11.59
C VAL A 19 12.33 10.32 -10.32
N GLU A 20 13.63 10.05 -10.22
CA GLU A 20 14.23 9.45 -9.02
C GLU A 20 14.09 10.35 -7.79
N MET A 21 14.21 11.67 -7.97
CA MET A 21 14.02 12.63 -6.89
C MET A 21 12.58 12.62 -6.37
N LYS A 22 11.59 12.57 -7.26
CA LYS A 22 10.17 12.47 -6.90
C LYS A 22 9.88 11.17 -6.15
N GLU A 23 10.45 10.05 -6.60
CA GLU A 23 10.30 8.76 -5.91
C GLU A 23 10.90 8.78 -4.50
N LYS A 24 12.14 9.27 -4.36
CA LYS A 24 12.78 9.41 -3.06
C LYS A 24 12.02 10.34 -2.12
N LYS A 25 11.49 11.46 -2.65
CA LYS A 25 10.66 12.37 -1.88
C LYS A 25 9.40 11.68 -1.36
N ALA A 26 8.68 10.99 -2.23
CA ALA A 26 7.47 10.25 -1.86
C ALA A 26 7.75 9.19 -0.78
N ARG A 27 8.87 8.48 -0.89
CA ARG A 27 9.30 7.49 0.10
C ARG A 27 9.59 8.11 1.48
N VAL A 28 10.22 9.29 1.50
CA VAL A 28 10.47 10.03 2.76
C VAL A 28 9.16 10.55 3.36
N GLU A 29 8.25 11.06 2.55
CA GLU A 29 6.93 11.51 2.99
C GLU A 29 6.11 10.35 3.59
N ASP A 30 6.13 9.18 2.96
CA ASP A 30 5.50 7.96 3.45
C ASP A 30 6.07 7.52 4.81
N ALA A 31 7.39 7.48 4.92
CA ALA A 31 8.07 7.16 6.18
C ALA A 31 7.72 8.16 7.31
N LEU A 32 7.55 9.43 6.99
CA LEU A 32 7.13 10.45 7.94
C LEU A 32 5.70 10.21 8.44
N HIS A 33 4.77 9.90 7.53
CA HIS A 33 3.39 9.58 7.88
C HIS A 33 3.30 8.29 8.71
N ALA A 34 4.02 7.26 8.33
CA ALA A 34 4.10 6.01 9.09
C ALA A 34 4.66 6.23 10.51
N THR A 35 5.70 7.05 10.65
CA THR A 35 6.29 7.38 11.94
C THR A 35 5.31 8.13 12.83
N ARG A 36 4.57 9.10 12.29
CA ARG A 36 3.52 9.81 13.05
C ARG A 36 2.42 8.86 13.51
N ALA A 37 1.94 8.01 12.63
CA ALA A 37 0.93 7.01 12.97
C ALA A 37 1.42 6.04 14.07
N ALA A 38 2.71 5.66 14.02
CA ALA A 38 3.33 4.81 15.03
C ALA A 38 3.45 5.50 16.40
N VAL A 39 3.72 6.81 16.42
CA VAL A 39 3.75 7.60 17.67
C VAL A 39 2.36 7.70 18.30
N GLU A 40 1.31 7.76 17.49
CA GLU A 40 -0.07 7.91 17.98
C GLU A 40 -0.65 6.61 18.58
N GLU A 41 -0.46 5.47 17.93
CA GLU A 41 -1.09 4.19 18.34
C GLU A 41 -0.10 3.03 18.52
N GLY A 42 1.20 3.30 18.47
CA GLY A 42 2.22 2.25 18.59
C GLY A 42 2.44 1.45 17.31
N ILE A 43 3.19 0.37 17.46
CA ILE A 43 3.60 -0.52 16.37
C ILE A 43 3.14 -1.95 16.61
N VAL A 44 3.00 -2.69 15.53
CA VAL A 44 2.71 -4.12 15.49
C VAL A 44 3.71 -4.83 14.56
N PRO A 45 3.87 -6.17 14.66
CA PRO A 45 4.69 -6.89 13.71
C PRO A 45 4.14 -6.73 12.29
N GLY A 46 5.03 -6.36 11.35
CA GLY A 46 4.71 -6.14 9.94
C GLY A 46 4.59 -7.43 9.13
N GLY A 47 4.57 -7.31 7.82
CA GLY A 47 4.46 -8.46 6.92
C GLY A 47 3.10 -9.16 6.96
N GLY A 48 2.05 -8.52 7.42
CA GLY A 48 0.72 -9.09 7.59
C GLY A 48 0.55 -9.95 8.85
N VAL A 49 1.57 -10.07 9.70
CA VAL A 49 1.54 -10.91 10.91
C VAL A 49 0.52 -10.43 11.92
N ALA A 50 0.38 -9.12 12.12
CA ALA A 50 -0.60 -8.57 13.06
C ALA A 50 -2.02 -9.01 12.75
N LEU A 51 -2.45 -8.90 11.49
CA LEU A 51 -3.78 -9.35 11.04
C LEU A 51 -3.93 -10.88 11.13
N MET A 52 -2.87 -11.61 10.82
CA MET A 52 -2.85 -13.07 10.97
C MET A 52 -3.05 -13.51 12.41
N ARG A 53 -2.46 -12.83 13.39
CA ARG A 53 -2.70 -13.08 14.83
C ARG A 53 -4.09 -12.65 15.27
N ALA A 54 -4.66 -11.59 14.70
CA ALA A 54 -6.01 -11.13 14.98
C ALA A 54 -7.09 -12.19 14.63
N ARG A 55 -6.81 -13.13 13.73
CA ARG A 55 -7.71 -14.28 13.45
C ARG A 55 -8.00 -15.14 14.69
N GLY A 56 -7.12 -15.12 15.68
CA GLY A 56 -7.33 -15.85 16.92
C GLY A 56 -8.44 -15.32 17.82
N VAL A 57 -9.05 -14.19 17.49
CA VAL A 57 -10.15 -13.60 18.25
C VAL A 57 -11.39 -14.48 18.12
N LYS A 58 -11.94 -14.88 19.27
CA LYS A 58 -13.17 -15.66 19.33
C LYS A 58 -14.37 -14.71 19.31
N VAL A 59 -14.95 -14.54 18.14
CA VAL A 59 -16.23 -13.84 17.96
C VAL A 59 -17.29 -14.90 17.68
N LYS A 60 -18.45 -14.78 18.33
CA LYS A 60 -19.59 -15.68 18.14
C LYS A 60 -20.73 -14.90 17.51
N GLY A 61 -21.32 -15.44 16.46
CA GLY A 61 -22.56 -14.91 15.87
C GLY A 61 -23.79 -15.42 16.61
N ASP A 62 -24.87 -14.67 16.56
CA ASP A 62 -26.17 -15.05 17.13
C ASP A 62 -26.93 -16.03 16.23
N ASN A 63 -26.56 -16.10 14.96
CA ASN A 63 -27.15 -16.97 13.96
C ASN A 63 -26.12 -17.45 12.92
N HIS A 64 -26.53 -18.37 12.06
CA HIS A 64 -25.68 -18.97 11.02
C HIS A 64 -25.11 -17.94 10.04
N ASP A 65 -25.88 -16.94 9.67
CA ASP A 65 -25.47 -15.93 8.69
C ASP A 65 -24.39 -15.01 9.26
N GLN A 66 -24.53 -14.60 10.52
CA GLN A 66 -23.50 -13.85 11.23
C GLN A 66 -22.21 -14.68 11.38
N GLU A 67 -22.33 -15.97 11.70
CA GLU A 67 -21.16 -16.84 11.77
C GLU A 67 -20.47 -17.00 10.41
N ALA A 68 -21.24 -17.05 9.31
CA ALA A 68 -20.69 -17.06 7.96
C ALA A 68 -19.92 -15.76 7.66
N GLY A 69 -20.49 -14.61 7.99
CA GLY A 69 -19.82 -13.30 7.87
C GLY A 69 -18.53 -13.21 8.68
N ILE A 70 -18.54 -13.68 9.92
CA ILE A 70 -17.33 -13.74 10.77
C ILE A 70 -16.25 -14.61 10.10
N LYS A 71 -16.60 -15.77 9.57
CA LYS A 71 -15.65 -16.65 8.87
C LYS A 71 -15.04 -15.99 7.64
N ILE A 72 -15.86 -15.23 6.87
CA ILE A 72 -15.38 -14.48 5.71
C ILE A 72 -14.33 -13.46 6.13
N VAL A 73 -14.61 -12.66 7.16
CA VAL A 73 -13.66 -11.66 7.67
C VAL A 73 -12.39 -12.33 8.17
N LEU A 74 -12.49 -13.37 8.99
CA LEU A 74 -11.32 -14.08 9.53
C LEU A 74 -10.45 -14.67 8.40
N ARG A 75 -11.04 -15.13 7.30
CA ARG A 75 -10.29 -15.57 6.13
C ARG A 75 -9.63 -14.42 5.39
N ALA A 76 -10.31 -13.30 5.25
CA ALA A 76 -9.78 -12.10 4.59
C ALA A 76 -8.55 -11.53 5.30
N LEU A 77 -8.42 -11.72 6.62
CA LEU A 77 -7.24 -11.29 7.39
C LEU A 77 -5.93 -11.97 6.97
N GLU A 78 -5.98 -13.09 6.25
CA GLU A 78 -4.78 -13.72 5.67
C GLU A 78 -4.29 -13.01 4.40
N GLN A 79 -5.18 -12.31 3.71
CA GLN A 79 -4.91 -11.83 2.36
C GLN A 79 -3.70 -10.89 2.28
N PRO A 80 -3.48 -9.94 3.20
CA PRO A 80 -2.30 -9.07 3.14
C PRO A 80 -0.98 -9.86 3.16
N MET A 81 -0.87 -10.88 4.00
CA MET A 81 0.33 -11.75 4.01
C MET A 81 0.45 -12.55 2.72
N ARG A 82 -0.65 -13.09 2.21
CA ARG A 82 -0.67 -13.85 0.95
C ARG A 82 -0.18 -13.01 -0.22
N GLU A 83 -0.63 -11.77 -0.34
CA GLU A 83 -0.19 -10.85 -1.40
C GLU A 83 1.30 -10.50 -1.28
N ILE A 84 1.79 -10.22 -0.07
CA ILE A 84 3.21 -9.94 0.15
C ILE A 84 4.07 -11.13 -0.31
N VAL A 85 3.67 -12.34 0.07
CA VAL A 85 4.41 -13.56 -0.26
C VAL A 85 4.34 -13.87 -1.76
N ALA A 86 3.17 -13.73 -2.38
CA ALA A 86 2.99 -13.91 -3.82
C ALA A 86 3.83 -12.91 -4.63
N ASN A 87 3.88 -11.64 -4.20
CA ASN A 87 4.71 -10.61 -4.83
C ASN A 87 6.21 -10.88 -4.67
N ALA A 88 6.60 -11.61 -3.63
CA ALA A 88 7.98 -12.08 -3.46
C ALA A 88 8.32 -13.31 -4.33
N GLY A 89 7.33 -13.89 -5.03
CA GLY A 89 7.52 -15.07 -5.87
C GLY A 89 7.44 -16.42 -5.13
N GLU A 90 7.02 -16.39 -3.88
CA GLU A 90 6.89 -17.58 -3.03
C GLU A 90 5.44 -18.09 -2.98
N GLU A 91 5.26 -19.38 -2.57
CA GLU A 91 3.94 -19.98 -2.44
C GLU A 91 3.24 -19.51 -1.14
N PRO A 92 2.17 -18.70 -1.23
CA PRO A 92 1.54 -18.10 -0.06
C PRO A 92 1.01 -19.10 0.96
N SER A 93 0.49 -20.24 0.49
CA SER A 93 -0.11 -21.24 1.37
C SER A 93 0.91 -21.89 2.30
N VAL A 94 2.13 -22.10 1.81
CA VAL A 94 3.23 -22.67 2.59
C VAL A 94 3.66 -21.71 3.68
N VAL A 95 3.87 -20.45 3.31
CA VAL A 95 4.32 -19.42 4.25
C VAL A 95 3.25 -19.14 5.31
N VAL A 96 2.00 -18.96 4.91
CA VAL A 96 0.88 -18.71 5.82
C VAL A 96 0.73 -19.85 6.84
N ASN A 97 0.81 -21.10 6.40
CA ASN A 97 0.73 -22.26 7.31
C ASN A 97 1.88 -22.23 8.32
N LYS A 98 3.12 -22.02 7.87
CA LYS A 98 4.29 -21.97 8.75
C LYS A 98 4.23 -20.81 9.75
N VAL A 99 3.77 -19.62 9.31
CA VAL A 99 3.57 -18.48 10.21
C VAL A 99 2.44 -18.75 11.21
N ASN A 100 1.38 -19.46 10.80
CA ASN A 100 0.26 -19.80 11.67
C ASN A 100 0.64 -20.77 12.81
N GLU A 101 1.60 -21.66 12.58
CA GLU A 101 2.18 -22.55 13.61
C GLU A 101 2.98 -21.78 14.65
N GLY A 102 3.58 -20.65 14.26
CA GLY A 102 4.33 -19.78 15.14
C GLY A 102 3.42 -18.93 16.06
N LYS A 103 4.03 -18.30 17.06
CA LYS A 103 3.32 -17.45 18.05
C LYS A 103 3.92 -16.04 18.10
N GLY A 104 3.14 -15.11 18.66
CA GLY A 104 3.60 -13.73 18.87
C GLY A 104 4.01 -13.06 17.56
N ASN A 105 5.21 -12.50 17.52
CA ASN A 105 5.74 -11.75 16.39
C ASN A 105 6.37 -12.61 15.29
N PHE A 106 6.32 -13.95 15.42
CA PHE A 106 6.91 -14.84 14.41
C PHE A 106 6.23 -14.66 13.06
N GLY A 107 7.02 -14.39 12.04
CA GLY A 107 6.56 -14.11 10.68
C GLY A 107 7.58 -14.49 9.62
N TYR A 108 7.35 -14.01 8.40
CA TYR A 108 8.20 -14.21 7.23
C TYR A 108 8.66 -12.86 6.68
N ASN A 109 9.97 -12.67 6.58
CA ASN A 109 10.58 -11.51 5.94
C ASN A 109 10.74 -11.78 4.45
N ALA A 110 9.86 -11.21 3.63
CA ALA A 110 9.85 -11.40 2.19
C ALA A 110 11.08 -10.80 1.48
N ALA A 111 11.82 -9.89 2.11
CA ALA A 111 13.03 -9.33 1.52
C ALA A 111 14.26 -10.27 1.64
N THR A 112 14.31 -11.08 2.71
CA THR A 112 15.45 -11.98 2.97
C THR A 112 15.10 -13.47 2.82
N GLY A 113 13.81 -13.82 2.75
CA GLY A 113 13.35 -15.20 2.74
C GLY A 113 13.40 -15.89 4.11
N GLU A 114 13.64 -15.15 5.18
CA GLU A 114 13.85 -15.69 6.51
C GLU A 114 12.60 -15.66 7.37
N TYR A 115 12.48 -16.65 8.25
CA TYR A 115 11.43 -16.71 9.28
C TYR A 115 12.00 -16.31 10.63
N GLY A 116 11.28 -15.50 11.39
CA GLY A 116 11.71 -15.09 12.72
C GLY A 116 10.79 -14.07 13.37
N ASP A 117 11.28 -13.45 14.44
CA ASP A 117 10.56 -12.36 15.10
C ASP A 117 10.63 -11.10 14.25
N MET A 118 9.48 -10.68 13.71
CA MET A 118 9.39 -9.53 12.80
C MET A 118 9.80 -8.22 13.47
N VAL A 119 9.54 -8.09 14.76
CA VAL A 119 9.94 -6.89 15.51
C VAL A 119 11.45 -6.84 15.67
N ALA A 120 12.08 -7.95 16.01
CA ALA A 120 13.54 -8.05 16.10
C ALA A 120 14.23 -7.85 14.74
N MET A 121 13.59 -8.25 13.65
CA MET A 121 14.06 -8.03 12.27
C MET A 121 13.83 -6.61 11.76
N GLY A 122 13.16 -5.74 12.53
CA GLY A 122 12.83 -4.37 12.12
C GLY A 122 11.69 -4.26 11.11
N VAL A 123 10.92 -5.33 10.90
CA VAL A 123 9.74 -5.34 10.02
C VAL A 123 8.51 -4.98 10.85
N LEU A 124 8.14 -3.71 10.80
CA LEU A 124 7.14 -3.09 11.67
C LEU A 124 6.06 -2.40 10.85
N ASP A 125 4.82 -2.46 11.33
CA ASP A 125 3.71 -1.68 10.82
C ASP A 125 3.15 -0.74 11.90
N PRO A 126 2.73 0.48 11.57
CA PRO A 126 1.98 1.32 12.50
C PRO A 126 0.60 0.71 12.77
N THR A 127 0.25 0.57 14.04
CA THR A 127 -1.05 0.00 14.46
C THR A 127 -2.23 0.75 13.84
N LYS A 128 -2.16 2.09 13.84
CA LYS A 128 -3.19 2.95 13.27
C LYS A 128 -3.44 2.65 11.79
N VAL A 129 -2.39 2.45 11.00
CA VAL A 129 -2.50 2.15 9.56
C VAL A 129 -3.19 0.80 9.35
N THR A 130 -2.70 -0.25 10.01
CA THR A 130 -3.26 -1.60 9.89
C THR A 130 -4.71 -1.67 10.33
N ARG A 131 -5.06 -1.02 11.44
CA ARG A 131 -6.43 -0.94 11.96
C ARG A 131 -7.36 -0.18 11.02
N THR A 132 -6.94 1.00 10.56
CA THR A 132 -7.75 1.85 9.67
C THR A 132 -7.96 1.19 8.31
N ALA A 133 -6.95 0.52 7.78
CA ALA A 133 -7.07 -0.23 6.52
C ALA A 133 -8.14 -1.32 6.62
N LEU A 134 -8.14 -2.11 7.70
CA LEU A 134 -9.17 -3.13 7.93
C LEU A 134 -10.56 -2.52 8.10
N GLN A 135 -10.67 -1.44 8.88
CA GLN A 135 -11.93 -0.75 9.11
C GLN A 135 -12.53 -0.18 7.83
N ASN A 136 -11.72 0.47 7.01
CA ASN A 136 -12.15 1.03 5.74
C ASN A 136 -12.54 -0.07 4.74
N ALA A 137 -11.75 -1.15 4.66
CA ALA A 137 -12.07 -2.30 3.81
C ALA A 137 -13.42 -2.93 4.20
N ALA A 138 -13.66 -3.13 5.49
CA ALA A 138 -14.93 -3.66 5.98
C ALA A 138 -16.11 -2.72 5.69
N SER A 139 -15.91 -1.41 5.83
CA SER A 139 -16.93 -0.41 5.52
C SER A 139 -17.33 -0.44 4.04
N VAL A 140 -16.36 -0.44 3.13
CA VAL A 140 -16.62 -0.50 1.69
C VAL A 140 -17.26 -1.83 1.29
N ALA A 141 -16.73 -2.94 1.80
CA ALA A 141 -17.28 -4.27 1.53
C ALA A 141 -18.74 -4.39 2.02
N GLY A 142 -19.06 -3.82 3.19
CA GLY A 142 -20.42 -3.77 3.72
C GLY A 142 -21.38 -2.99 2.84
N LEU A 143 -20.95 -1.86 2.28
CA LEU A 143 -21.73 -1.11 1.30
C LEU A 143 -21.96 -1.91 0.01
N MET A 144 -20.92 -2.56 -0.51
CA MET A 144 -21.03 -3.39 -1.71
C MET A 144 -22.04 -4.55 -1.54
N LEU A 145 -22.04 -5.18 -0.36
CA LEU A 145 -22.96 -6.27 -0.05
C LEU A 145 -24.43 -5.85 0.02
N THR A 146 -24.70 -4.58 0.28
CA THR A 146 -26.07 -4.03 0.42
C THR A 146 -26.58 -3.34 -0.85
N THR A 147 -25.78 -3.28 -1.92
CA THR A 147 -26.17 -2.66 -3.20
C THR A 147 -26.57 -3.71 -4.22
N ASP A 148 -27.60 -3.41 -5.01
CA ASP A 148 -28.08 -4.29 -6.10
C ASP A 148 -27.18 -4.24 -7.34
N CYS A 149 -26.58 -3.07 -7.61
CA CYS A 149 -25.69 -2.88 -8.75
C CYS A 149 -24.64 -1.78 -8.46
N MET A 150 -23.57 -1.82 -9.22
CA MET A 150 -22.56 -0.78 -9.26
C MET A 150 -22.53 -0.16 -10.66
N VAL A 151 -22.65 1.16 -10.73
CA VAL A 151 -22.49 1.91 -11.97
C VAL A 151 -21.11 2.53 -11.99
N ALA A 152 -20.34 2.19 -12.99
CA ALA A 152 -18.98 2.70 -13.18
C ALA A 152 -18.79 3.20 -14.60
N GLU A 153 -17.88 4.13 -14.81
CA GLU A 153 -17.47 4.55 -16.14
C GLU A 153 -16.77 3.39 -16.86
N LEU A 154 -17.13 3.21 -18.14
CA LEU A 154 -16.38 2.32 -19.03
C LEU A 154 -14.97 2.90 -19.23
N VAL A 155 -13.96 2.07 -18.99
CA VAL A 155 -12.59 2.43 -19.36
C VAL A 155 -12.52 2.42 -20.89
N GLU A 156 -12.53 3.60 -21.50
CA GLU A 156 -12.23 3.72 -22.92
C GLU A 156 -10.72 3.48 -23.10
N ASP A 157 -10.38 2.54 -23.98
CA ASP A 157 -9.01 2.40 -24.49
C ASP A 157 -8.68 3.66 -25.29
N LYS A 158 -8.19 4.68 -24.62
CA LYS A 158 -7.62 5.84 -25.34
C LYS A 158 -6.40 5.31 -26.08
N PRO A 159 -6.40 5.36 -27.43
CA PRO A 159 -5.22 5.00 -28.19
C PRO A 159 -4.05 5.83 -27.63
N ALA A 160 -2.95 5.19 -27.32
CA ALA A 160 -1.74 5.81 -26.77
C ALA A 160 -1.46 7.09 -27.55
N GLY A 161 -1.53 8.22 -26.86
CA GLY A 161 -1.61 9.55 -27.42
C GLY A 161 -0.61 9.78 -28.53
N GLY A 162 -1.14 10.10 -29.68
CA GLY A 162 -0.37 10.72 -30.72
C GLY A 162 0.33 11.94 -30.14
N MET A 163 1.64 11.98 -30.23
CA MET A 163 2.42 13.18 -29.98
C MET A 163 1.71 14.38 -30.60
N PRO A 164 1.62 15.53 -29.97
CA PRO A 164 1.26 16.74 -30.64
C PRO A 164 2.38 17.04 -31.63
N GLY A 165 2.13 16.58 -32.84
CA GLY A 165 2.99 16.83 -33.97
C GLY A 165 2.91 18.29 -34.42
N GLY A 166 4.06 18.87 -34.62
CA GLY A 166 4.13 19.83 -35.63
C GLY A 166 3.96 21.29 -35.22
N MET A 167 4.95 21.81 -34.61
CA MET A 167 5.30 23.20 -34.87
C MET A 167 6.04 23.22 -36.22
N GLY A 168 5.25 23.19 -37.27
CA GLY A 168 5.72 23.32 -38.65
C GLY A 168 5.33 24.66 -39.18
N GLY A 169 6.32 25.37 -39.74
CA GLY A 169 6.04 26.37 -40.75
C GLY A 169 6.25 27.81 -40.36
N MET A 170 7.47 28.20 -40.23
CA MET A 170 7.86 29.57 -40.50
C MET A 170 8.89 29.53 -41.64
N GLY A 171 8.36 29.77 -42.82
CA GLY A 171 9.21 29.78 -43.99
C GLY A 171 8.66 30.59 -45.05
N GLY A 172 8.90 31.47 -45.55
CA GLY A 172 8.45 32.16 -46.74
C GLY A 172 8.84 33.62 -46.75
N MET A 173 10.07 33.90 -47.02
CA MET A 173 10.46 35.28 -47.33
C MET A 173 11.21 35.29 -48.63
N GLY A 174 10.51 35.84 -49.65
CA GLY A 174 10.99 36.84 -50.58
C GLY A 174 11.94 36.38 -51.66
N GLY A 175 11.39 36.07 -52.80
CA GLY A 175 12.07 36.23 -54.07
C GLY A 175 12.35 37.70 -54.32
N MET A 176 13.57 38.06 -54.61
CA MET A 176 13.91 39.27 -55.35
C MET A 176 14.41 38.81 -56.70
N ASP A 177 13.53 39.05 -57.65
CA ASP A 177 13.86 39.22 -59.06
C ASP A 177 14.74 40.45 -59.26
N MET A 178 15.87 40.29 -59.93
CA MET A 178 16.52 41.34 -60.64
C MET A 178 17.15 40.75 -61.89
N GLY A 179 16.53 41.12 -62.97
CA GLY A 179 17.00 40.88 -64.31
C GLY A 179 18.29 41.64 -64.68
N MET A 180 18.98 41.08 -65.52
CA MET A 180 19.56 41.56 -66.76
C MET A 180 20.33 40.42 -67.43
#